data_e57bb46716d58d91d1c5b712c2a97587
#
_entry.id   e57bb46716d58d91d1c5b712c2a97587
#
_cell.length_a   1.000
_cell.length_b   1.000
_cell.length_c   1.000
_cell.angle_alpha   90.00
_cell.angle_beta   90.00
_cell.angle_gamma   90.00
#
_symmetry.space_group_name_H-M   'P 1'
#
loop_
_entity.id
_entity.type
_entity.pdbx_description
1 polymer ?
#
loop_
_entity_poly.entity_id
_entity_poly.type
_entity_poly.pdbx_seq_one_letter_code
_entity_poly.pdbx_strand_id
1 'polypeptide(L)'
;FFSFLFISFNLLSQTISNQEIKNLAFNIIKESKNSVFITIDSLGKPTSRIMDHHIINKNFDIYLVTNPFSRKVTHLRLNSSISINFQSPDGENYVSINGKGILIDDINLKIKYWKNEWTPFYNNIDTDCVLIQIIPQSLELVSLSNDIIGDPKTWKTKTIIIDD
;
A
#
# COMPACT_ATOMS: atom_id res chain seq x y z
N PHE A 1 0.37 -1.62 -63.13
CA PHE A 1 -0.55 -1.61 -61.96
C PHE A 1 0.21 -2.15 -60.73
N PHE A 2 0.66 -1.24 -59.87
CA PHE A 2 1.24 -1.62 -58.54
C PHE A 2 0.11 -1.53 -57.50
N SER A 3 -0.29 -2.70 -56.96
CA SER A 3 -1.26 -2.78 -55.87
C SER A 3 -0.52 -2.59 -54.54
N PHE A 4 -0.75 -1.47 -53.87
CA PHE A 4 -0.26 -1.24 -52.49
C PHE A 4 -1.18 -1.97 -51.54
N LEU A 5 -0.66 -3.02 -50.93
CA LEU A 5 -1.33 -3.74 -49.82
C LEU A 5 -1.15 -2.93 -48.52
N PHE A 6 -2.20 -2.23 -48.09
CA PHE A 6 -2.22 -1.58 -46.76
C PHE A 6 -2.43 -2.65 -45.70
N ILE A 7 -1.36 -3.04 -45.04
CA ILE A 7 -1.45 -3.86 -43.79
C ILE A 7 -1.77 -2.89 -42.66
N SER A 8 -3.04 -2.84 -42.26
CA SER A 8 -3.45 -2.14 -41.03
C SER A 8 -2.99 -2.96 -39.81
N PHE A 9 -1.91 -2.52 -39.15
CA PHE A 9 -1.56 -2.99 -37.82
C PHE A 9 -2.60 -2.48 -36.83
N ASN A 10 -3.54 -3.34 -36.43
CA ASN A 10 -4.34 -3.10 -35.25
C ASN A 10 -3.42 -3.30 -34.03
N LEU A 11 -2.87 -2.23 -33.46
CA LEU A 11 -2.32 -2.23 -32.11
C LEU A 11 -3.49 -2.49 -31.17
N LEU A 12 -3.71 -3.77 -30.81
CA LEU A 12 -4.52 -4.13 -29.67
C LEU A 12 -3.76 -3.61 -28.43
N SER A 13 -4.18 -2.48 -27.91
CA SER A 13 -3.80 -2.05 -26.55
C SER A 13 -4.28 -3.15 -25.62
N GLN A 14 -3.37 -4.01 -25.16
CA GLN A 14 -3.67 -5.01 -24.14
C GLN A 14 -4.02 -4.26 -22.86
N THR A 15 -5.29 -4.31 -22.48
CA THR A 15 -5.74 -3.75 -21.21
C THR A 15 -5.17 -4.62 -20.10
N ILE A 16 -4.23 -4.06 -19.34
CA ILE A 16 -3.62 -4.76 -18.19
C ILE A 16 -4.72 -5.26 -17.22
N SER A 17 -4.65 -6.52 -16.84
CA SER A 17 -5.62 -7.14 -15.94
C SER A 17 -5.47 -6.65 -14.50
N ASN A 18 -6.54 -6.74 -13.71
CA ASN A 18 -6.49 -6.39 -12.28
C ASN A 18 -5.47 -7.25 -11.52
N GLN A 19 -5.29 -8.52 -11.92
CA GLN A 19 -4.31 -9.42 -11.29
C GLN A 19 -2.87 -8.99 -11.58
N GLU A 20 -2.58 -8.55 -12.79
CA GLU A 20 -1.25 -8.02 -13.15
C GLU A 20 -0.95 -6.74 -12.36
N ILE A 21 -1.92 -5.83 -12.24
CA ILE A 21 -1.77 -4.63 -11.41
C ILE A 21 -1.52 -4.99 -9.94
N LYS A 22 -2.26 -5.96 -9.37
CA LYS A 22 -2.02 -6.44 -7.99
C LYS A 22 -0.61 -7.03 -7.83
N ASN A 23 -0.11 -7.79 -8.80
CA ASN A 23 1.25 -8.33 -8.76
C ASN A 23 2.32 -7.23 -8.81
N LEU A 24 2.16 -6.23 -9.69
CA LEU A 24 3.06 -5.08 -9.77
C LEU A 24 3.04 -4.27 -8.47
N ALA A 25 1.84 -4.00 -7.94
CA ALA A 25 1.69 -3.29 -6.68
C ALA A 25 2.40 -4.01 -5.52
N PHE A 26 2.26 -5.34 -5.43
CA PHE A 26 2.99 -6.13 -4.44
C PHE A 26 4.51 -5.96 -4.54
N ASN A 27 5.06 -5.98 -5.75
CA ASN A 27 6.49 -5.81 -5.96
C ASN A 27 6.96 -4.41 -5.55
N ILE A 28 6.23 -3.36 -5.94
CA ILE A 28 6.55 -1.97 -5.55
C ILE A 28 6.52 -1.82 -4.02
N ILE A 29 5.50 -2.35 -3.34
CA ILE A 29 5.40 -2.31 -1.89
C ILE A 29 6.58 -3.03 -1.24
N LYS A 30 6.93 -4.22 -1.75
CA LYS A 30 8.04 -5.03 -1.24
C LYS A 30 9.40 -4.34 -1.39
N GLU A 31 9.60 -3.59 -2.46
CA GLU A 31 10.84 -2.86 -2.75
C GLU A 31 10.90 -1.50 -2.05
N SER A 32 9.75 -0.96 -1.64
CA SER A 32 9.69 0.31 -0.92
C SER A 32 10.36 0.20 0.44
N LYS A 33 11.28 1.12 0.73
CA LYS A 33 11.98 1.16 2.03
C LYS A 33 11.05 1.56 3.16
N ASN A 34 10.18 2.53 2.88
CA ASN A 34 9.26 3.14 3.85
C ASN A 34 7.92 3.41 3.17
N SER A 35 6.90 3.63 3.99
CA SER A 35 5.58 4.05 3.56
C SER A 35 5.17 5.37 4.19
N VAL A 36 4.30 6.13 3.52
CA VAL A 36 3.61 7.28 4.11
C VAL A 36 2.29 6.79 4.67
N PHE A 37 2.17 6.72 5.98
CA PHE A 37 0.97 6.25 6.67
C PHE A 37 0.12 7.43 7.15
N ILE A 38 -1.15 7.46 6.77
CA ILE A 38 -2.10 8.54 7.04
C ILE A 38 -3.23 8.01 7.91
N THR A 39 -3.51 8.73 9.00
CA THR A 39 -4.64 8.48 9.91
C THR A 39 -5.44 9.74 10.11
N ILE A 40 -6.67 9.64 10.57
CA ILE A 40 -7.58 10.76 10.81
C ILE A 40 -7.64 11.06 12.30
N ASP A 41 -7.44 12.30 12.70
CA ASP A 41 -7.53 12.73 14.10
C ASP A 41 -8.98 12.92 14.56
N SER A 42 -9.18 13.29 15.83
CA SER A 42 -10.51 13.51 16.44
C SER A 42 -11.27 14.68 15.82
N LEU A 43 -10.61 15.56 15.06
CA LEU A 43 -11.22 16.68 14.35
C LEU A 43 -11.48 16.38 12.86
N GLY A 44 -11.26 15.13 12.42
CA GLY A 44 -11.39 14.73 11.03
C GLY A 44 -10.19 15.16 10.14
N LYS A 45 -9.08 15.60 10.72
CA LYS A 45 -7.91 16.06 9.95
C LYS A 45 -6.96 14.89 9.65
N PRO A 46 -6.50 14.76 8.40
CA PRO A 46 -5.50 13.77 8.05
C PRO A 46 -4.13 14.14 8.66
N THR A 47 -3.45 13.15 9.20
CA THR A 47 -2.10 13.26 9.76
C THR A 47 -1.22 12.20 9.15
N SER A 48 -0.14 12.60 8.47
CA SER A 48 0.82 11.72 7.79
C SER A 48 2.11 11.53 8.60
N ARG A 49 2.78 10.41 8.41
CA ARG A 49 4.13 10.10 8.91
C ARG A 49 4.78 9.02 8.08
N ILE A 50 6.10 8.95 8.12
CA ILE A 50 6.86 7.85 7.53
C ILE A 50 6.86 6.67 8.50
N MET A 51 6.60 5.47 7.98
CA MET A 51 6.61 4.23 8.72
C MET A 51 7.39 3.16 7.95
N ASP A 52 8.14 2.34 8.65
CA ASP A 52 8.58 1.06 8.13
C ASP A 52 7.39 0.08 8.10
N HIS A 53 7.35 -0.79 7.12
CA HIS A 53 6.25 -1.73 6.91
C HIS A 53 6.79 -3.14 6.64
N HIS A 54 5.93 -4.13 6.87
CA HIS A 54 6.18 -5.52 6.57
C HIS A 54 5.02 -6.07 5.75
N ILE A 55 5.27 -6.39 4.47
CA ILE A 55 4.30 -7.08 3.61
C ILE A 55 4.63 -8.58 3.59
N ILE A 56 3.64 -9.41 3.89
CA ILE A 56 3.81 -10.85 4.04
C ILE A 56 3.58 -11.58 2.73
N ASN A 57 2.54 -11.21 1.98
CA ASN A 57 2.11 -11.95 0.80
C ASN A 57 1.37 -11.05 -0.22
N LYS A 58 0.98 -11.66 -1.34
CA LYS A 58 0.27 -11.00 -2.45
C LYS A 58 -1.20 -10.65 -2.15
N ASN A 59 -1.73 -11.05 -0.99
CA ASN A 59 -3.04 -10.63 -0.52
C ASN A 59 -2.98 -9.28 0.22
N PHE A 60 -1.80 -8.63 0.23
CA PHE A 60 -1.54 -7.37 0.91
C PHE A 60 -1.71 -7.43 2.43
N ASP A 61 -1.29 -8.55 3.04
CA ASP A 61 -1.13 -8.62 4.49
C ASP A 61 0.03 -7.71 4.90
N ILE A 62 -0.28 -6.48 5.28
CA ILE A 62 0.68 -5.43 5.60
C ILE A 62 0.58 -5.10 7.09
N TYR A 63 1.74 -5.07 7.75
CA TYR A 63 1.86 -4.75 9.17
C TYR A 63 2.82 -3.58 9.39
N LEU A 64 2.47 -2.74 10.35
CA LEU A 64 3.32 -1.69 10.90
C LEU A 64 3.47 -1.92 12.40
N VAL A 65 4.55 -1.43 12.99
CA VAL A 65 4.75 -1.47 14.43
C VAL A 65 4.85 -0.05 14.98
N THR A 66 4.34 0.19 16.19
CA THR A 66 4.45 1.49 16.85
C THR A 66 4.31 1.39 18.37
N ASN A 67 4.80 2.43 19.06
CA ASN A 67 4.55 2.58 20.48
C ASN A 67 3.04 2.74 20.77
N PRO A 68 2.47 2.05 21.81
CA PRO A 68 1.04 2.06 22.13
C PRO A 68 0.49 3.44 22.53
N PHE A 69 1.35 4.36 22.97
CA PHE A 69 0.97 5.73 23.35
C PHE A 69 1.11 6.75 22.21
N SER A 70 1.45 6.29 21.01
CA SER A 70 1.61 7.20 19.86
C SER A 70 0.26 7.75 19.40
N ARG A 71 0.26 9.00 18.86
CA ARG A 71 -0.95 9.66 18.34
C ARG A 71 -1.73 8.81 17.33
N LYS A 72 -1.04 8.05 16.45
CA LYS A 72 -1.69 7.21 15.47
C LYS A 72 -2.52 6.08 16.10
N VAL A 73 -2.11 5.57 17.25
CA VAL A 73 -2.89 4.58 18.02
C VAL A 73 -4.18 5.22 18.55
N THR A 74 -4.09 6.44 19.07
CA THR A 74 -5.28 7.19 19.50
C THR A 74 -6.22 7.46 18.33
N HIS A 75 -5.68 7.85 17.17
CA HIS A 75 -6.48 8.08 15.96
C HIS A 75 -7.21 6.80 15.53
N LEU A 76 -6.50 5.66 15.46
CA LEU A 76 -7.09 4.39 15.02
C LEU A 76 -8.17 3.85 15.97
N ARG A 77 -8.07 4.14 17.26
CA ARG A 77 -9.13 3.80 18.23
C ARG A 77 -10.42 4.59 18.00
N LEU A 78 -10.31 5.81 17.47
CA LEU A 78 -11.45 6.69 17.17
C LEU A 78 -11.98 6.49 15.75
N ASN A 79 -11.08 6.33 14.80
CA ASN A 79 -11.39 6.16 13.38
C ASN A 79 -10.34 5.24 12.73
N SER A 80 -10.78 4.05 12.35
CA SER A 80 -9.90 3.06 11.73
C SER A 80 -9.54 3.35 10.27
N SER A 81 -10.18 4.33 9.62
CA SER A 81 -9.89 4.67 8.22
C SER A 81 -8.46 5.15 8.05
N ILE A 82 -7.78 4.61 7.06
CA ILE A 82 -6.38 4.96 6.74
C ILE A 82 -6.17 5.11 5.24
N SER A 83 -5.10 5.81 4.89
CA SER A 83 -4.43 5.69 3.61
C SER A 83 -2.96 5.37 3.85
N ILE A 84 -2.37 4.52 3.01
CA ILE A 84 -0.94 4.22 3.05
C ILE A 84 -0.38 4.24 1.64
N ASN A 85 0.75 4.95 1.46
CA ASN A 85 1.39 5.11 0.17
C ASN A 85 2.80 4.55 0.19
N PHE A 86 3.15 3.87 -0.87
CA PHE A 86 4.46 3.25 -1.11
C PHE A 86 5.03 3.79 -2.41
N GLN A 87 6.33 4.03 -2.44
CA GLN A 87 7.02 4.51 -3.63
C GLN A 87 8.20 3.60 -3.93
N SER A 88 8.40 3.27 -5.20
CA SER A 88 9.59 2.55 -5.64
C SER A 88 10.87 3.35 -5.36
N PRO A 89 12.04 2.68 -5.20
CA PRO A 89 13.30 3.37 -4.89
C PRO A 89 13.74 4.42 -5.92
N ASP A 90 13.37 4.24 -7.19
CA ASP A 90 13.63 5.17 -8.30
C ASP A 90 12.67 6.36 -8.32
N GLY A 91 11.55 6.29 -7.58
CA GLY A 91 10.52 7.33 -7.54
C GLY A 91 9.54 7.32 -8.72
N GLU A 92 9.67 6.40 -9.66
CA GLU A 92 8.86 6.35 -10.88
C GLU A 92 7.51 5.66 -10.71
N ASN A 93 7.39 4.85 -9.63
CA ASN A 93 6.20 4.05 -9.39
C ASN A 93 5.69 4.28 -7.96
N TYR A 94 4.37 4.30 -7.80
CA TYR A 94 3.77 4.33 -6.46
C TYR A 94 2.49 3.51 -6.37
N VAL A 95 2.20 3.06 -5.16
CA VAL A 95 0.96 2.38 -4.79
C VAL A 95 0.30 3.15 -3.66
N SER A 96 -0.99 3.44 -3.81
CA SER A 96 -1.83 3.99 -2.75
C SER A 96 -2.88 2.96 -2.36
N ILE A 97 -2.97 2.65 -1.07
CA ILE A 97 -3.99 1.76 -0.50
C ILE A 97 -4.84 2.58 0.47
N ASN A 98 -6.16 2.53 0.27
CA ASN A 98 -7.13 2.99 1.25
C ASN A 98 -7.79 1.79 1.92
N GLY A 99 -8.06 1.90 3.23
CA GLY A 99 -8.62 0.80 3.99
C GLY A 99 -8.75 1.10 5.47
N LYS A 100 -8.61 0.07 6.29
CA LYS A 100 -8.69 0.17 7.75
C LYS A 100 -7.37 -0.25 8.40
N GLY A 101 -7.00 0.43 9.48
CA GLY A 101 -5.90 0.04 10.36
C GLY A 101 -6.45 -0.59 11.63
N ILE A 102 -6.11 -1.86 11.88
CA ILE A 102 -6.55 -2.61 13.05
C ILE A 102 -5.39 -2.75 14.02
N LEU A 103 -5.62 -2.36 15.28
CA LEU A 103 -4.63 -2.50 16.33
C LEU A 103 -4.61 -3.93 16.84
N ILE A 104 -3.41 -4.54 16.91
CA ILE A 104 -3.19 -5.88 17.42
C ILE A 104 -2.23 -5.79 18.62
N ASP A 105 -2.71 -6.22 19.79
CA ASP A 105 -1.95 -6.25 21.03
C ASP A 105 -1.79 -7.69 21.58
N ASP A 106 -2.01 -8.68 20.74
CA ASP A 106 -1.78 -10.10 21.06
C ASP A 106 -0.31 -10.45 20.84
N ILE A 107 0.36 -10.99 21.87
CA ILE A 107 1.81 -11.31 21.82
C ILE A 107 2.13 -12.37 20.75
N ASN A 108 1.26 -13.37 20.55
CA ASN A 108 1.52 -14.41 19.56
C ASN A 108 1.45 -13.87 18.14
N LEU A 109 0.51 -12.95 17.88
CA LEU A 109 0.41 -12.26 16.59
C LEU A 109 1.56 -11.26 16.39
N LYS A 110 1.98 -10.54 17.44
CA LYS A 110 3.17 -9.70 17.39
C LYS A 110 4.40 -10.51 16.98
N ILE A 111 4.66 -11.65 17.62
CA ILE A 111 5.78 -12.53 17.30
C ILE A 111 5.65 -13.10 15.88
N LYS A 112 4.46 -13.56 15.49
CA LYS A 112 4.20 -14.17 14.18
C LYS A 112 4.49 -13.22 13.01
N TYR A 113 4.16 -11.93 13.15
CA TYR A 113 4.27 -10.92 12.11
C TYR A 113 5.41 -9.94 12.33
N TRP A 114 6.34 -10.27 13.26
CA TRP A 114 7.50 -9.45 13.56
C TRP A 114 8.47 -9.36 12.39
N LYS A 115 8.99 -8.17 12.17
CA LYS A 115 10.10 -7.92 11.26
C LYS A 115 11.37 -7.72 12.07
N ASN A 116 12.45 -8.45 11.77
CA ASN A 116 13.68 -8.42 12.55
C ASN A 116 14.30 -7.02 12.69
N GLU A 117 14.13 -6.19 11.69
CA GLU A 117 14.59 -4.80 11.67
C GLU A 117 13.93 -3.92 12.73
N TRP A 118 12.80 -4.34 13.31
CA TRP A 118 12.14 -3.63 14.40
C TRP A 118 12.77 -3.89 15.77
N THR A 119 13.49 -5.00 15.92
CA THR A 119 14.08 -5.45 17.20
C THR A 119 14.92 -4.38 17.91
N PRO A 120 15.76 -3.57 17.23
CA PRO A 120 16.56 -2.54 17.90
C PRO A 120 15.74 -1.40 18.53
N PHE A 121 14.47 -1.26 18.20
CA PHE A 121 13.60 -0.15 18.63
C PHE A 121 12.68 -0.53 19.80
N TYR A 122 12.54 -1.84 20.12
CA TYR A 122 11.62 -2.33 21.13
C TYR A 122 12.31 -3.38 22.01
N ASN A 123 12.52 -3.03 23.29
CA ASN A 123 13.19 -3.92 24.25
C ASN A 123 12.28 -5.08 24.68
N ASN A 124 10.99 -4.83 24.74
CA ASN A 124 9.97 -5.83 25.08
C ASN A 124 8.82 -5.76 24.07
N ILE A 125 8.70 -6.78 23.22
CA ILE A 125 7.67 -6.87 22.18
C ILE A 125 6.25 -6.86 22.79
N ASP A 126 6.09 -7.41 24.00
CA ASP A 126 4.77 -7.49 24.65
C ASP A 126 4.26 -6.09 25.06
N THR A 127 5.10 -5.30 25.70
CA THR A 127 4.70 -4.04 26.34
C THR A 127 5.03 -2.77 25.56
N ASP A 128 6.11 -2.78 24.77
CA ASP A 128 6.65 -1.56 24.18
C ASP A 128 6.01 -1.20 22.85
N CYS A 129 5.26 -2.12 22.25
CA CYS A 129 4.67 -1.90 20.93
C CYS A 129 3.28 -2.53 20.77
N VAL A 130 2.57 -2.03 19.75
CA VAL A 130 1.41 -2.66 19.12
C VAL A 130 1.64 -2.79 17.63
N LEU A 131 1.09 -3.82 17.00
CA LEU A 131 1.02 -3.91 15.56
C LEU A 131 -0.21 -3.16 15.04
N ILE A 132 -0.09 -2.65 13.82
CA ILE A 132 -1.19 -2.14 13.03
C ILE A 132 -1.29 -3.03 11.79
N GLN A 133 -2.34 -3.82 11.69
CA GLN A 133 -2.67 -4.56 10.48
C GLN A 133 -3.43 -3.65 9.53
N ILE A 134 -3.02 -3.60 8.28
CA ILE A 134 -3.74 -2.90 7.22
C ILE A 134 -4.72 -3.89 6.58
N ILE A 135 -6.00 -3.52 6.59
CA ILE A 135 -7.06 -4.21 5.85
C ILE A 135 -7.34 -3.36 4.61
N PRO A 136 -6.80 -3.72 3.45
CA PRO A 136 -6.96 -2.94 2.23
C PRO A 136 -8.39 -3.05 1.71
N GLN A 137 -8.98 -1.94 1.25
CA GLN A 137 -10.30 -1.89 0.62
C GLN A 137 -10.21 -1.47 -0.84
N SER A 138 -9.22 -0.64 -1.17
CA SER A 138 -8.94 -0.25 -2.55
C SER A 138 -7.46 0.01 -2.74
N LEU A 139 -7.01 -0.16 -3.98
CA LEU A 139 -5.66 0.04 -4.43
C LEU A 139 -5.64 0.88 -5.71
N GLU A 140 -4.73 1.83 -5.77
CA GLU A 140 -4.38 2.58 -6.97
C GLU A 140 -2.89 2.41 -7.24
N LEU A 141 -2.53 2.23 -8.51
CA LEU A 141 -1.16 2.08 -8.98
C LEU A 141 -0.88 3.08 -10.09
N VAL A 142 0.22 3.79 -9.96
CA VAL A 142 0.88 4.48 -11.08
C VAL A 142 2.26 3.87 -11.26
N SER A 143 2.60 3.52 -12.49
CA SER A 143 3.89 2.93 -12.84
C SER A 143 4.30 3.43 -14.22
N LEU A 144 5.25 4.37 -14.24
CA LEU A 144 5.77 4.92 -15.48
C LEU A 144 6.53 3.86 -16.28
N SER A 145 7.29 3.02 -15.60
CA SER A 145 8.07 1.94 -16.20
C SER A 145 7.20 0.85 -16.87
N ASN A 146 5.91 0.74 -16.50
CA ASN A 146 4.96 -0.22 -17.06
C ASN A 146 3.84 0.46 -17.86
N ASP A 147 3.96 1.74 -18.20
CA ASP A 147 2.97 2.55 -18.90
C ASP A 147 1.57 2.52 -18.25
N ILE A 148 1.54 2.42 -16.91
CA ILE A 148 0.33 2.48 -16.10
C ILE A 148 0.21 3.87 -15.53
N ILE A 149 -0.43 4.73 -16.29
CA ILE A 149 -0.71 6.12 -15.93
C ILE A 149 -2.22 6.33 -15.83
N GLY A 150 -2.64 7.48 -15.37
CA GLY A 150 -4.05 7.85 -15.35
C GLY A 150 -4.63 8.01 -16.76
N ASP A 151 -5.95 8.01 -16.84
CA ASP A 151 -6.67 8.34 -18.07
C ASP A 151 -6.14 9.66 -18.67
N PRO A 152 -5.78 9.72 -19.96
CA PRO A 152 -5.10 10.88 -20.55
C PRO A 152 -5.91 12.17 -20.57
N LYS A 153 -7.25 12.09 -20.39
CA LYS A 153 -8.15 13.25 -20.36
C LYS A 153 -8.48 13.70 -18.95
N THR A 154 -8.65 12.75 -18.03
CA THR A 154 -9.14 13.00 -16.66
C THR A 154 -8.06 12.86 -15.61
N TRP A 155 -6.91 12.28 -15.95
CA TRP A 155 -5.80 11.93 -15.06
C TRP A 155 -6.20 10.97 -13.91
N LYS A 156 -7.38 10.36 -14.03
CA LYS A 156 -7.84 9.40 -13.03
C LYS A 156 -7.06 8.10 -13.15
N THR A 157 -6.44 7.69 -12.07
CA THR A 157 -5.84 6.38 -11.94
C THR A 157 -6.90 5.29 -11.84
N LYS A 158 -6.56 4.08 -12.30
CA LYS A 158 -7.43 2.93 -12.14
C LYS A 158 -7.46 2.51 -10.68
N THR A 159 -8.64 2.53 -10.07
CA THR A 159 -8.87 2.01 -8.72
C THR A 159 -9.30 0.55 -8.80
N ILE A 160 -8.64 -0.31 -8.05
CA ILE A 160 -9.00 -1.71 -7.88
C ILE A 160 -9.62 -1.88 -6.51
N ILE A 161 -10.83 -2.41 -6.45
CA ILE A 161 -11.46 -2.81 -5.20
C ILE A 161 -10.85 -4.14 -4.77
N ILE A 162 -10.51 -4.24 -3.49
CA ILE A 162 -10.00 -5.44 -2.86
C ILE A 162 -11.16 -5.97 -2.03
N ASP A 163 -11.77 -7.03 -2.54
CA ASP A 163 -12.84 -7.73 -1.83
C ASP A 163 -12.23 -8.60 -0.72
N ASP A 164 -12.95 -8.68 0.41
CA ASP A 164 -12.61 -9.50 1.60
C ASP A 164 -12.59 -11.01 1.28
#